data_4b0d78b251d3364d76099a489a47efce
#
_entry.id   4b0d78b251d3364d76099a489a47efce
#
_cell.length_a   1.000
_cell.length_b   1.000
_cell.length_c   1.000
_cell.angle_alpha   90.00
_cell.angle_beta   90.00
_cell.angle_gamma   90.00
#
_symmetry.space_group_name_H-M   'P 1'
#
loop_
_entity.id
_entity.type
_entity.pdbx_description
1 polymer ?
#
loop_
_entity_poly.entity_id
_entity_poly.type
_entity_poly.pdbx_seq_one_letter_code
_entity_poly.pdbx_strand_id
1 'polypeptide(L)'
;MDPQLKPKVFIGSSREAIPIAEGVLENLAPVAQVNPWFAGTFNPGRYTMEDLDKQVKCSDFALFILATDDVVQIRGKQYAAARDNTIFEMGLFMSQLGRERVFFLLPDHVPENVHDADVEGLRTPSDLFGMNALTYEIRRTDEQWVPATAAACSSIKRKMREIGCLHNGTTVPQLARILRLFRTLLKGVPFEPDDASLQTLSEGIRLSYTCPAQFTVKGVTVHLAGETTITQVAGTTGIGMKDRTYPLQANDHLQPGDKRILVVDAHLNNRVTMHLHSSSIENEYLVCYPVARKYALTVHMIGQATLSAAQLNDMTEVNGQLISSINDLLGGE
;
A
#
# COMPACT_ATOMS: atom_id res chain seq x y z
N MET A 1 -5.13 -12.82 -22.33
CA MET A 1 -4.99 -13.31 -20.94
C MET A 1 -3.94 -12.43 -20.29
N ASP A 2 -4.36 -11.51 -19.44
CA ASP A 2 -3.40 -10.76 -18.61
C ASP A 2 -2.57 -11.77 -17.81
N PRO A 3 -1.24 -11.62 -17.75
CA PRO A 3 -0.42 -12.43 -16.88
C PRO A 3 -0.87 -12.10 -15.45
N GLN A 4 -1.63 -13.01 -14.82
CA GLN A 4 -2.00 -12.87 -13.41
C GLN A 4 -0.74 -12.55 -12.62
N LEU A 5 -0.71 -11.39 -12.01
CA LEU A 5 0.39 -10.99 -11.12
C LEU A 5 0.51 -12.06 -10.03
N LYS A 6 1.65 -12.75 -10.00
CA LYS A 6 1.92 -13.74 -8.95
C LYS A 6 1.99 -13.03 -7.59
N PRO A 7 1.29 -13.51 -6.55
CA PRO A 7 1.37 -12.92 -5.22
C PRO A 7 2.81 -12.99 -4.67
N LYS A 8 3.20 -11.99 -3.91
CA LYS A 8 4.49 -11.93 -3.23
C LYS A 8 4.37 -12.57 -1.85
N VAL A 9 5.19 -13.57 -1.59
CA VAL A 9 5.19 -14.33 -0.34
C VAL A 9 6.53 -14.18 0.36
N PHE A 10 6.54 -13.64 1.56
CA PHE A 10 7.71 -13.66 2.42
C PHE A 10 7.80 -14.99 3.17
N ILE A 11 9.02 -15.56 3.31
CA ILE A 11 9.27 -16.73 4.17
C ILE A 11 10.24 -16.32 5.27
N GLY A 12 9.77 -16.44 6.52
CA GLY A 12 10.56 -16.28 7.74
C GLY A 12 10.84 -17.63 8.41
N SER A 13 12.06 -17.81 8.90
CA SER A 13 12.49 -19.01 9.64
C SER A 13 13.72 -18.72 10.48
N SER A 14 14.04 -19.61 11.41
CA SER A 14 15.38 -19.69 11.98
C SER A 14 16.42 -20.11 10.91
N ARG A 15 17.69 -19.96 11.23
CA ARG A 15 18.77 -20.42 10.36
C ARG A 15 18.77 -21.95 10.24
N GLU A 16 18.44 -22.62 11.31
CA GLU A 16 18.35 -24.08 11.41
C GLU A 16 17.25 -24.65 10.53
N ALA A 17 16.18 -23.89 10.32
CA ALA A 17 15.03 -24.27 9.50
C ALA A 17 15.14 -23.85 8.00
N ILE A 18 16.29 -23.34 7.55
CA ILE A 18 16.51 -22.99 6.12
C ILE A 18 16.16 -24.16 5.17
N PRO A 19 16.57 -25.42 5.43
CA PRO A 19 16.23 -26.52 4.50
C PRO A 19 14.72 -26.71 4.35
N ILE A 20 13.95 -26.53 5.40
CA ILE A 20 12.48 -26.58 5.36
C ILE A 20 11.92 -25.41 4.55
N ALA A 21 12.49 -24.21 4.73
CA ALA A 21 12.10 -23.02 3.99
C ALA A 21 12.40 -23.13 2.47
N GLU A 22 13.48 -23.81 2.09
CA GLU A 22 13.81 -24.13 0.70
C GLU A 22 12.77 -25.09 0.09
N GLY A 23 12.33 -26.11 0.84
CA GLY A 23 11.24 -26.98 0.41
C GLY A 23 9.92 -26.24 0.20
N VAL A 24 9.61 -25.27 1.05
CA VAL A 24 8.46 -24.39 0.88
C VAL A 24 8.62 -23.46 -0.32
N LEU A 25 9.80 -22.87 -0.51
CA LEU A 25 10.12 -22.02 -1.66
C LEU A 25 9.88 -22.79 -2.96
N GLU A 26 10.41 -23.99 -3.10
CA GLU A 26 10.25 -24.82 -4.29
C GLU A 26 8.76 -25.14 -4.56
N ASN A 27 8.02 -25.47 -3.51
CA ASN A 27 6.60 -25.75 -3.65
C ASN A 27 5.78 -24.53 -4.08
N LEU A 28 6.09 -23.31 -3.61
CA LEU A 28 5.31 -22.11 -3.89
C LEU A 28 5.74 -21.34 -5.14
N ALA A 29 7.00 -21.46 -5.59
CA ALA A 29 7.57 -20.73 -6.73
C ALA A 29 6.75 -20.84 -8.05
N PRO A 30 6.08 -21.94 -8.37
CA PRO A 30 5.25 -22.01 -9.56
C PRO A 30 4.09 -21.01 -9.56
N VAL A 31 3.56 -20.63 -8.38
CA VAL A 31 2.34 -19.81 -8.24
C VAL A 31 2.56 -18.47 -7.55
N ALA A 32 3.73 -18.21 -6.97
CA ALA A 32 4.05 -17.02 -6.22
C ALA A 32 5.45 -16.49 -6.53
N GLN A 33 5.69 -15.20 -6.24
CA GLN A 33 7.03 -14.64 -6.12
C GLN A 33 7.46 -14.79 -4.66
N VAL A 34 8.33 -15.76 -4.39
CA VAL A 34 8.71 -16.11 -3.02
C VAL A 34 10.02 -15.44 -2.66
N ASN A 35 10.01 -14.70 -1.54
CA ASN A 35 11.15 -13.96 -1.01
C ASN A 35 11.52 -14.52 0.37
N PRO A 36 12.39 -15.55 0.46
CA PRO A 36 12.86 -16.04 1.74
C PRO A 36 13.86 -15.07 2.36
N TRP A 37 13.84 -14.95 3.68
CA TRP A 37 14.68 -14.01 4.41
C TRP A 37 16.18 -14.16 4.12
N PHE A 38 16.65 -15.36 3.82
CA PHE A 38 18.06 -15.70 3.60
C PHE A 38 18.53 -15.50 2.15
N ALA A 39 17.65 -15.26 1.18
CA ALA A 39 18.02 -15.12 -0.23
C ALA A 39 18.12 -13.65 -0.68
N GLY A 40 19.04 -12.90 -0.07
CA GLY A 40 19.32 -11.50 -0.47
C GLY A 40 18.25 -10.49 -0.04
N THR A 41 17.33 -10.88 0.82
CA THR A 41 16.28 -10.02 1.34
C THR A 41 16.83 -8.93 2.27
N PHE A 42 17.94 -9.21 2.95
CA PHE A 42 18.63 -8.30 3.86
C PHE A 42 19.95 -7.84 3.28
N ASN A 43 20.16 -6.52 3.25
CA ASN A 43 21.43 -5.94 2.79
C ASN A 43 22.47 -5.94 3.92
N PRO A 44 23.71 -6.36 3.67
CA PRO A 44 24.78 -6.26 4.65
C PRO A 44 24.98 -4.80 5.08
N GLY A 45 24.96 -4.54 6.39
CA GLY A 45 25.23 -3.21 6.96
C GLY A 45 24.01 -2.31 7.17
N ARG A 46 22.79 -2.80 6.93
CA ARG A 46 21.53 -2.11 7.33
C ARG A 46 20.94 -2.70 8.61
N TYR A 47 20.14 -1.91 9.30
CA TYR A 47 19.31 -2.40 10.40
C TYR A 47 18.30 -3.41 9.86
N THR A 48 18.33 -4.64 10.39
CA THR A 48 17.42 -5.74 10.03
C THR A 48 15.95 -5.32 10.09
N MET A 49 15.59 -4.45 11.03
CA MET A 49 14.22 -3.92 11.19
C MET A 49 13.76 -3.05 10.03
N GLU A 50 14.64 -2.25 9.42
CA GLU A 50 14.26 -1.42 8.26
C GLU A 50 13.99 -2.26 7.01
N ASP A 51 14.80 -3.31 6.80
CA ASP A 51 14.60 -4.22 5.68
C ASP A 51 13.36 -5.10 5.92
N LEU A 52 13.09 -5.51 7.16
CA LEU A 52 11.88 -6.21 7.54
C LEU A 52 10.62 -5.38 7.28
N ASP A 53 10.60 -4.09 7.67
CA ASP A 53 9.50 -3.17 7.40
C ASP A 53 9.19 -3.04 5.89
N LYS A 54 10.24 -3.02 5.04
CA LYS A 54 10.05 -3.05 3.58
C LYS A 54 9.41 -4.35 3.11
N GLN A 55 9.88 -5.50 3.63
CA GLN A 55 9.32 -6.80 3.25
C GLN A 55 7.84 -6.89 3.66
N VAL A 56 7.49 -6.44 4.85
CA VAL A 56 6.10 -6.36 5.29
C VAL A 56 5.24 -5.54 4.32
N LYS A 57 5.72 -4.35 3.92
CA LYS A 57 5.00 -3.46 2.99
C LYS A 57 4.90 -3.97 1.56
N CYS A 58 5.84 -4.80 1.13
CA CYS A 58 5.92 -5.30 -0.25
C CYS A 58 5.31 -6.70 -0.44
N SER A 59 4.90 -7.38 0.64
CA SER A 59 4.39 -8.75 0.60
C SER A 59 2.86 -8.79 0.59
N ASP A 60 2.30 -9.73 -0.15
CA ASP A 60 0.86 -10.03 -0.15
C ASP A 60 0.51 -11.07 0.93
N PHE A 61 1.46 -11.93 1.24
CA PHE A 61 1.35 -13.01 2.22
C PHE A 61 2.68 -13.22 2.91
N ALA A 62 2.65 -13.82 4.10
CA ALA A 62 3.84 -14.29 4.79
C ALA A 62 3.65 -15.72 5.29
N LEU A 63 4.76 -16.45 5.36
CA LEU A 63 4.80 -17.80 5.90
C LEU A 63 5.99 -17.90 6.86
N PHE A 64 5.74 -18.40 8.06
CA PHE A 64 6.76 -18.59 9.09
C PHE A 64 6.93 -20.05 9.44
N ILE A 65 8.17 -20.52 9.56
CA ILE A 65 8.48 -21.87 10.00
C ILE A 65 8.87 -21.81 11.46
N LEU A 66 8.04 -22.39 12.30
CA LEU A 66 8.22 -22.45 13.74
C LEU A 66 8.78 -23.83 14.09
N ALA A 67 10.10 -23.95 13.98
CA ALA A 67 10.81 -25.20 14.27
C ALA A 67 11.11 -25.32 15.78
N THR A 68 11.68 -26.45 16.18
CA THR A 68 12.08 -26.73 17.57
C THR A 68 13.51 -26.24 17.80
N ASP A 69 13.73 -24.92 17.68
CA ASP A 69 15.06 -24.31 17.65
C ASP A 69 15.68 -24.11 19.03
N ASP A 70 14.85 -23.85 20.03
CA ASP A 70 15.26 -23.50 21.38
C ASP A 70 14.53 -24.34 22.44
N VAL A 71 15.08 -24.38 23.66
CA VAL A 71 14.43 -24.96 24.82
C VAL A 71 14.12 -23.89 25.85
N VAL A 72 12.86 -23.82 26.28
CA VAL A 72 12.40 -22.86 27.31
C VAL A 72 11.87 -23.56 28.53
N GLN A 73 12.16 -23.02 29.70
CA GLN A 73 11.64 -23.54 30.98
C GLN A 73 10.45 -22.69 31.44
N ILE A 74 9.28 -23.31 31.58
CA ILE A 74 8.06 -22.67 32.06
C ILE A 74 7.49 -23.47 33.19
N ARG A 75 7.35 -22.85 34.38
CA ARG A 75 6.79 -23.47 35.60
C ARG A 75 7.45 -24.80 35.96
N GLY A 76 8.78 -24.86 35.78
CA GLY A 76 9.56 -26.06 36.12
C GLY A 76 9.57 -27.16 35.05
N LYS A 77 8.90 -26.98 33.91
CA LYS A 77 8.85 -27.91 32.78
C LYS A 77 9.61 -27.34 31.61
N GLN A 78 10.25 -28.19 30.82
CA GLN A 78 10.98 -27.81 29.61
C GLN A 78 10.11 -28.03 28.38
N TYR A 79 10.18 -27.11 27.45
CA TYR A 79 9.45 -27.13 26.17
C TYR A 79 10.40 -26.75 25.04
N ALA A 80 10.25 -27.40 23.90
CA ALA A 80 10.80 -26.88 22.65
C ALA A 80 10.09 -25.59 22.27
N ALA A 81 10.81 -24.65 21.68
CA ALA A 81 10.25 -23.39 21.22
C ALA A 81 10.86 -22.98 19.86
N ALA A 82 10.11 -22.27 19.06
CA ALA A 82 10.66 -21.58 17.91
C ALA A 82 11.51 -20.38 18.36
N ARG A 83 12.44 -19.96 17.52
CA ARG A 83 13.27 -18.78 17.76
C ARG A 83 12.40 -17.55 18.02
N ASP A 84 12.69 -16.81 19.07
CA ASP A 84 11.95 -15.62 19.51
C ASP A 84 11.85 -14.54 18.43
N ASN A 85 12.92 -14.29 17.67
CA ASN A 85 12.90 -13.37 16.54
C ASN A 85 11.88 -13.79 15.47
N THR A 86 11.75 -15.08 15.17
CA THR A 86 10.78 -15.58 14.19
C THR A 86 9.34 -15.30 14.65
N ILE A 87 9.07 -15.45 15.94
CA ILE A 87 7.76 -15.12 16.53
C ILE A 87 7.50 -13.61 16.48
N PHE A 88 8.50 -12.79 16.80
CA PHE A 88 8.40 -11.33 16.74
C PHE A 88 8.12 -10.84 15.31
N GLU A 89 8.89 -11.33 14.33
CA GLU A 89 8.72 -11.02 12.91
C GLU A 89 7.32 -11.42 12.41
N MET A 90 6.86 -12.59 12.77
CA MET A 90 5.50 -13.07 12.46
C MET A 90 4.44 -12.10 12.99
N GLY A 91 4.61 -11.60 14.23
CA GLY A 91 3.71 -10.61 14.82
C GLY A 91 3.65 -9.30 14.02
N LEU A 92 4.79 -8.81 13.50
CA LEU A 92 4.85 -7.63 12.64
C LEU A 92 4.08 -7.84 11.33
N PHE A 93 4.27 -8.98 10.67
CA PHE A 93 3.51 -9.32 9.47
C PHE A 93 2.02 -9.45 9.75
N MET A 94 1.61 -10.07 10.86
CA MET A 94 0.20 -10.17 11.26
C MET A 94 -0.45 -8.81 11.48
N SER A 95 0.28 -7.86 12.05
CA SER A 95 -0.20 -6.51 12.28
C SER A 95 -0.50 -5.76 10.99
N GLN A 96 0.28 -5.98 9.94
CA GLN A 96 0.19 -5.23 8.68
C GLN A 96 -0.64 -5.94 7.61
N LEU A 97 -0.45 -7.25 7.45
CA LEU A 97 -1.14 -8.02 6.41
C LEU A 97 -2.51 -8.54 6.87
N GLY A 98 -2.72 -8.60 8.19
CA GLY A 98 -3.86 -9.27 8.78
C GLY A 98 -3.64 -10.78 8.94
N ARG A 99 -4.37 -11.37 9.89
CA ARG A 99 -4.22 -12.78 10.31
C ARG A 99 -4.49 -13.79 9.19
N GLU A 100 -5.34 -13.45 8.24
CA GLU A 100 -5.73 -14.35 7.14
C GLU A 100 -4.62 -14.53 6.09
N ARG A 101 -3.64 -13.63 6.06
CA ARG A 101 -2.55 -13.59 5.08
C ARG A 101 -1.21 -14.08 5.65
N VAL A 102 -1.19 -14.42 6.92
CA VAL A 102 0.00 -14.95 7.59
C VAL A 102 -0.23 -16.40 7.98
N PHE A 103 0.61 -17.27 7.44
CA PHE A 103 0.61 -18.71 7.68
C PHE A 103 1.79 -19.08 8.56
N PHE A 104 1.70 -20.18 9.28
CA PHE A 104 2.85 -20.75 9.96
C PHE A 104 2.83 -22.27 9.92
N LEU A 105 4.01 -22.86 9.82
CA LEU A 105 4.24 -24.28 9.78
C LEU A 105 4.84 -24.73 11.10
N LEU A 106 4.26 -25.77 11.67
CA LEU A 106 4.75 -26.46 12.87
C LEU A 106 5.23 -27.86 12.45
N PRO A 107 6.19 -28.47 13.18
CA PRO A 107 6.48 -29.87 12.97
C PRO A 107 5.26 -30.72 13.34
N ASP A 108 4.99 -31.76 12.57
CA ASP A 108 3.93 -32.74 12.86
C ASP A 108 4.20 -33.57 14.11
N HIS A 109 5.47 -33.60 14.53
CA HIS A 109 5.91 -34.25 15.76
C HIS A 109 7.01 -33.41 16.44
N VAL A 110 6.95 -33.35 17.77
CA VAL A 110 7.98 -32.73 18.59
C VAL A 110 8.91 -33.83 19.10
N PRO A 111 10.24 -33.73 18.88
CA PRO A 111 11.19 -34.69 19.49
C PRO A 111 11.08 -34.69 21.02
N GLU A 112 11.26 -35.85 21.64
CA GLU A 112 11.28 -35.98 23.10
C GLU A 112 12.49 -35.28 23.72
N ASN A 113 13.59 -35.17 22.98
CA ASN A 113 14.82 -34.49 23.38
C ASN A 113 15.22 -33.44 22.36
N VAL A 114 15.53 -32.23 22.83
CA VAL A 114 16.00 -31.08 22.04
C VAL A 114 17.18 -30.48 22.78
N HIS A 115 18.34 -30.36 22.12
CA HIS A 115 19.58 -29.84 22.75
C HIS A 115 19.93 -30.49 24.10
N ASP A 116 19.90 -31.81 24.16
CA ASP A 116 20.17 -32.61 25.36
C ASP A 116 19.18 -32.37 26.52
N ALA A 117 18.03 -31.74 26.25
CA ALA A 117 16.98 -31.51 27.22
C ALA A 117 15.71 -32.31 26.87
N ASP A 118 15.15 -33.00 27.84
CA ASP A 118 13.84 -33.66 27.69
C ASP A 118 12.74 -32.59 27.66
N VAL A 119 11.91 -32.60 26.62
CA VAL A 119 10.86 -31.60 26.44
C VAL A 119 9.47 -32.23 26.42
N GLU A 120 8.49 -31.56 27.04
CA GLU A 120 7.10 -32.02 27.09
C GLU A 120 6.29 -31.73 25.81
N GLY A 121 6.83 -30.92 24.91
CA GLY A 121 6.17 -30.54 23.64
C GLY A 121 6.64 -29.22 23.11
N LEU A 122 5.98 -28.70 22.07
CA LEU A 122 6.28 -27.41 21.47
C LEU A 122 5.50 -26.29 22.16
N ARG A 123 6.22 -25.28 22.63
CA ARG A 123 5.63 -24.05 23.16
C ARG A 123 5.32 -23.07 22.03
N THR A 124 4.05 -22.83 21.80
CA THR A 124 3.57 -21.76 20.90
C THR A 124 2.78 -20.73 21.71
N PRO A 125 2.76 -19.45 21.32
CA PRO A 125 1.87 -18.47 21.92
C PRO A 125 0.41 -18.93 21.84
N SER A 126 -0.33 -18.81 22.96
CA SER A 126 -1.73 -19.29 23.06
C SER A 126 -2.66 -18.63 22.04
N ASP A 127 -2.38 -17.39 21.67
CA ASP A 127 -3.18 -16.60 20.72
C ASP A 127 -3.05 -17.07 19.26
N LEU A 128 -2.10 -17.99 19.00
CA LEU A 128 -1.97 -18.65 17.70
C LEU A 128 -2.91 -19.85 17.54
N PHE A 129 -3.52 -20.34 18.60
CA PHE A 129 -4.46 -21.45 18.53
C PHE A 129 -5.71 -21.05 17.75
N GLY A 130 -6.08 -21.87 16.77
CA GLY A 130 -7.22 -21.63 15.86
C GLY A 130 -6.91 -20.75 14.64
N MET A 131 -5.65 -20.32 14.47
CA MET A 131 -5.19 -19.63 13.26
C MET A 131 -4.73 -20.61 12.18
N ASN A 132 -4.20 -20.10 11.08
CA ASN A 132 -3.73 -20.85 9.91
C ASN A 132 -2.47 -21.70 10.20
N ALA A 133 -2.50 -22.50 11.24
CA ALA A 133 -1.46 -23.46 11.58
C ALA A 133 -1.51 -24.64 10.62
N LEU A 134 -0.39 -24.96 10.02
CA LEU A 134 -0.19 -26.09 9.12
C LEU A 134 1.00 -26.90 9.62
N THR A 135 1.09 -28.16 9.25
CA THR A 135 2.18 -29.03 9.70
C THR A 135 3.07 -29.46 8.55
N TYR A 136 4.35 -29.70 8.85
CA TYR A 136 5.30 -30.36 7.97
C TYR A 136 5.82 -31.65 8.60
N GLU A 137 6.17 -32.64 7.77
CA GLU A 137 6.67 -33.95 8.21
C GLU A 137 8.13 -33.83 8.65
N ILE A 138 8.43 -34.00 9.95
CA ILE A 138 9.81 -33.96 10.47
C ILE A 138 10.48 -35.33 10.51
N ARG A 139 9.72 -36.43 10.52
CA ARG A 139 10.22 -37.81 10.67
C ARG A 139 10.54 -38.50 9.35
N ARG A 140 10.76 -37.75 8.29
CA ARG A 140 11.14 -38.36 7.01
C ARG A 140 12.56 -38.89 7.06
N THR A 141 12.73 -40.13 6.60
CA THR A 141 14.02 -40.79 6.55
C THR A 141 14.86 -40.41 5.34
N ASP A 142 14.24 -39.78 4.33
CA ASP A 142 14.88 -39.36 3.09
C ASP A 142 15.34 -37.89 3.12
N GLU A 143 15.10 -37.16 4.23
CA GLU A 143 15.44 -35.76 4.43
C GLU A 143 14.94 -34.81 3.30
N GLN A 144 13.85 -35.21 2.61
CA GLN A 144 13.29 -34.44 1.50
C GLN A 144 12.25 -33.44 1.99
N TRP A 145 12.60 -32.16 2.01
CA TRP A 145 11.73 -31.09 2.56
C TRP A 145 10.62 -30.67 1.59
N VAL A 146 10.80 -30.84 0.28
CA VAL A 146 9.76 -30.55 -0.71
C VAL A 146 8.52 -31.43 -0.49
N PRO A 147 8.60 -32.75 -0.45
CA PRO A 147 7.44 -33.57 -0.11
C PRO A 147 6.96 -33.38 1.33
N ALA A 148 7.88 -33.11 2.30
CA ALA A 148 7.52 -32.88 3.71
C ALA A 148 6.58 -31.68 3.89
N THR A 149 6.70 -30.66 3.07
CA THR A 149 5.89 -29.41 3.14
C THR A 149 4.76 -29.36 2.11
N ALA A 150 4.63 -30.35 1.24
CA ALA A 150 3.72 -30.30 0.08
C ALA A 150 2.24 -30.15 0.46
N ALA A 151 1.78 -30.87 1.50
CA ALA A 151 0.39 -30.80 1.97
C ALA A 151 0.04 -29.40 2.52
N ALA A 152 0.93 -28.84 3.34
CA ALA A 152 0.81 -27.47 3.86
C ALA A 152 0.78 -26.46 2.72
N CYS A 153 1.75 -26.52 1.79
CA CYS A 153 1.84 -25.63 0.65
C CYS A 153 0.61 -25.74 -0.28
N SER A 154 0.01 -26.90 -0.43
CA SER A 154 -1.24 -27.06 -1.18
C SER A 154 -2.41 -26.31 -0.55
N SER A 155 -2.51 -26.35 0.78
CA SER A 155 -3.52 -25.60 1.52
C SER A 155 -3.29 -24.08 1.42
N ILE A 156 -2.04 -23.62 1.52
CA ILE A 156 -1.65 -22.23 1.33
C ILE A 156 -2.00 -21.74 -0.07
N LYS A 157 -1.66 -22.50 -1.11
CA LYS A 157 -1.99 -22.16 -2.52
C LYS A 157 -3.48 -21.99 -2.75
N ARG A 158 -4.30 -22.82 -2.11
CA ARG A 158 -5.77 -22.67 -2.16
C ARG A 158 -6.20 -21.39 -1.50
N LYS A 159 -5.72 -21.12 -0.27
CA LYS A 159 -6.06 -19.92 0.49
C LYS A 159 -5.60 -18.63 -0.20
N MET A 160 -4.39 -18.61 -0.77
CA MET A 160 -3.89 -17.47 -1.54
C MET A 160 -4.77 -17.16 -2.75
N ARG A 161 -5.30 -18.19 -3.44
CA ARG A 161 -6.24 -18.00 -4.55
C ARG A 161 -7.60 -17.46 -4.10
N GLU A 162 -8.09 -17.88 -2.94
CA GLU A 162 -9.34 -17.39 -2.36
C GLU A 162 -9.23 -15.91 -1.95
N ILE A 163 -8.14 -15.52 -1.31
CA ILE A 163 -7.95 -14.16 -0.77
C ILE A 163 -7.48 -13.18 -1.85
N GLY A 164 -6.64 -13.61 -2.80
CA GLY A 164 -6.00 -12.75 -3.82
C GLY A 164 -4.87 -11.88 -3.26
N CYS A 165 -4.15 -11.19 -4.16
CA CYS A 165 -3.04 -10.31 -3.79
C CYS A 165 -3.52 -9.08 -3.03
N LEU A 166 -2.72 -8.58 -2.07
CA LEU A 166 -2.99 -7.35 -1.33
C LEU A 166 -2.63 -6.10 -2.15
N HIS A 167 -1.53 -6.20 -2.91
CA HIS A 167 -0.91 -5.08 -3.63
C HIS A 167 -1.24 -5.06 -5.13
N ASN A 168 -2.38 -5.60 -5.52
CA ASN A 168 -2.82 -5.55 -6.92
C ASN A 168 -3.33 -4.18 -7.32
N GLY A 169 -2.71 -3.08 -7.10
CA GLY A 169 -3.16 -1.78 -7.63
C GLY A 169 -4.69 -1.55 -7.64
N THR A 170 -5.44 -2.58 -7.35
CA THR A 170 -6.88 -2.63 -7.27
C THR A 170 -7.26 -2.38 -5.81
N THR A 171 -7.76 -1.22 -5.54
CA THR A 171 -8.57 -0.89 -4.37
C THR A 171 -9.25 -2.16 -3.85
N VAL A 172 -9.02 -2.50 -2.59
CA VAL A 172 -9.70 -3.60 -1.90
C VAL A 172 -11.14 -3.68 -2.43
N PRO A 173 -11.61 -4.83 -2.97
CA PRO A 173 -12.92 -4.89 -3.64
C PRO A 173 -14.07 -4.37 -2.79
N GLN A 174 -13.96 -4.48 -1.46
CA GLN A 174 -14.90 -3.88 -0.52
C GLN A 174 -14.83 -2.36 -0.50
N LEU A 175 -13.64 -1.77 -0.47
CA LEU A 175 -13.48 -0.32 -0.47
C LEU A 175 -13.99 0.28 -1.79
N ALA A 176 -13.71 -0.37 -2.92
CA ALA A 176 -14.23 0.01 -4.22
C ALA A 176 -15.76 -0.09 -4.29
N ARG A 177 -16.38 -1.09 -3.63
CA ARG A 177 -17.84 -1.21 -3.53
C ARG A 177 -18.44 -0.12 -2.65
N ILE A 178 -17.82 0.17 -1.51
CA ILE A 178 -18.25 1.24 -0.60
C ILE A 178 -18.15 2.59 -1.30
N LEU A 179 -17.03 2.89 -1.95
CA LEU A 179 -16.84 4.10 -2.74
C LEU A 179 -17.86 4.21 -3.89
N ARG A 180 -18.14 3.10 -4.57
CA ARG A 180 -19.19 3.06 -5.62
C ARG A 180 -20.57 3.33 -5.05
N LEU A 181 -20.90 2.79 -3.86
CA LEU A 181 -22.15 3.06 -3.16
C LEU A 181 -22.27 4.55 -2.82
N PHE A 182 -21.25 5.12 -2.16
CA PHE A 182 -21.23 6.55 -1.83
C PHE A 182 -21.33 7.42 -3.08
N ARG A 183 -20.61 7.10 -4.14
CA ARG A 183 -20.69 7.79 -5.43
C ARG A 183 -22.11 7.73 -6.02
N THR A 184 -22.78 6.59 -5.95
CA THR A 184 -24.15 6.42 -6.45
C THR A 184 -25.15 7.22 -5.61
N LEU A 185 -25.00 7.24 -4.29
CA LEU A 185 -25.83 8.02 -3.39
C LEU A 185 -25.62 9.53 -3.59
N LEU A 186 -24.38 9.97 -3.77
CA LEU A 186 -24.05 11.39 -4.01
C LEU A 186 -24.58 11.91 -5.34
N LYS A 187 -24.66 11.07 -6.38
CA LYS A 187 -25.27 11.46 -7.68
C LYS A 187 -26.78 11.80 -7.58
N GLY A 188 -27.46 11.28 -6.59
CA GLY A 188 -28.90 11.54 -6.35
C GLY A 188 -29.17 12.76 -5.45
N VAL A 189 -28.14 13.37 -4.86
CA VAL A 189 -28.28 14.53 -3.98
C VAL A 189 -27.78 15.77 -4.72
N PRO A 190 -28.65 16.80 -4.95
CA PRO A 190 -28.17 18.06 -5.50
C PRO A 190 -27.13 18.63 -4.54
N PHE A 191 -25.89 18.66 -4.96
CA PHE A 191 -24.81 19.31 -4.23
C PHE A 191 -24.77 20.75 -4.73
N GLU A 192 -25.39 21.66 -3.97
CA GLU A 192 -25.21 23.11 -4.15
C GLU A 192 -24.13 23.54 -3.19
N PRO A 193 -22.87 23.64 -3.64
CA PRO A 193 -21.75 23.89 -2.76
C PRO A 193 -21.77 25.35 -2.30
N ASP A 194 -22.04 25.53 -1.02
CA ASP A 194 -21.72 26.79 -0.34
C ASP A 194 -20.21 26.88 -0.01
N ASP A 195 -19.79 28.04 0.45
CA ASP A 195 -18.39 28.29 0.79
C ASP A 195 -17.82 27.28 1.81
N ALA A 196 -18.62 26.88 2.80
CA ALA A 196 -18.20 25.95 3.84
C ALA A 196 -18.02 24.53 3.30
N SER A 197 -18.90 24.09 2.41
CA SER A 197 -18.81 22.80 1.73
C SER A 197 -17.60 22.72 0.80
N LEU A 198 -17.32 23.78 0.04
CA LEU A 198 -16.14 23.86 -0.83
C LEU A 198 -14.83 23.92 -0.03
N GLN A 199 -14.84 24.60 1.13
CA GLN A 199 -13.71 24.61 2.04
C GLN A 199 -13.45 23.21 2.61
N THR A 200 -14.49 22.51 3.05
CA THR A 200 -14.42 21.13 3.54
C THR A 200 -13.93 20.19 2.44
N LEU A 201 -14.41 20.36 1.20
CA LEU A 201 -13.95 19.60 0.04
C LEU A 201 -12.45 19.81 -0.21
N SER A 202 -11.97 21.06 -0.13
CA SER A 202 -10.53 21.36 -0.31
C SER A 202 -9.66 20.62 0.71
N GLU A 203 -10.06 20.58 1.98
CA GLU A 203 -9.34 19.83 3.01
C GLU A 203 -9.47 18.31 2.80
N GLY A 204 -10.63 17.81 2.41
CA GLY A 204 -10.85 16.41 2.07
C GLY A 204 -9.92 15.94 0.93
N ILE A 205 -9.78 16.74 -0.12
CA ILE A 205 -8.86 16.48 -1.22
C ILE A 205 -7.42 16.48 -0.72
N ARG A 206 -7.01 17.49 0.06
CA ARG A 206 -5.66 17.59 0.62
C ARG A 206 -5.25 16.35 1.40
N LEU A 207 -6.16 15.79 2.19
CA LEU A 207 -5.92 14.60 3.02
C LEU A 207 -5.96 13.29 2.22
N SER A 208 -6.65 13.27 1.07
CA SER A 208 -6.88 12.05 0.27
C SER A 208 -5.98 11.96 -0.96
N TYR A 209 -5.34 13.06 -1.36
CA TYR A 209 -4.50 13.10 -2.54
C TYR A 209 -3.18 12.38 -2.31
N THR A 210 -2.86 11.45 -3.17
CA THR A 210 -1.62 10.66 -3.11
C THR A 210 -0.52 11.39 -3.88
N CYS A 211 0.58 11.70 -3.22
CA CYS A 211 1.78 12.26 -3.84
C CYS A 211 2.99 11.32 -3.69
N PRO A 212 4.04 11.48 -4.53
CA PRO A 212 5.28 10.70 -4.41
C PRO A 212 5.94 10.85 -3.04
N ALA A 213 6.64 9.82 -2.57
CA ALA A 213 7.14 9.68 -1.19
C ALA A 213 7.98 10.85 -0.64
N GLN A 214 8.55 11.69 -1.51
CA GLN A 214 9.37 12.85 -1.12
C GLN A 214 8.59 14.17 -1.18
N PHE A 215 7.27 14.11 -1.37
CA PHE A 215 6.40 15.26 -1.49
C PHE A 215 5.26 15.22 -0.47
N THR A 216 4.78 16.39 -0.11
CA THR A 216 3.57 16.56 0.69
C THR A 216 2.60 17.52 0.00
N VAL A 217 1.31 17.31 0.22
CA VAL A 217 0.28 18.24 -0.26
C VAL A 217 0.24 19.42 0.70
N LYS A 218 0.70 20.58 0.25
CA LYS A 218 0.66 21.84 0.97
C LYS A 218 -0.77 22.35 1.11
N GLY A 219 -1.56 22.22 0.05
CA GLY A 219 -2.96 22.59 0.03
C GLY A 219 -3.62 22.44 -1.32
N VAL A 220 -4.90 22.75 -1.34
CA VAL A 220 -5.77 22.65 -2.53
C VAL A 220 -6.57 23.94 -2.65
N THR A 221 -6.75 24.44 -3.86
CA THR A 221 -7.66 25.55 -4.17
C THR A 221 -8.72 25.13 -5.16
N VAL A 222 -9.93 25.67 -4.99
CA VAL A 222 -11.08 25.43 -5.87
C VAL A 222 -11.43 26.73 -6.57
N HIS A 223 -11.54 26.64 -7.88
CA HIS A 223 -11.90 27.77 -8.73
C HIS A 223 -13.21 27.50 -9.45
N LEU A 224 -14.08 28.50 -9.53
CA LEU A 224 -15.34 28.45 -10.25
C LEU A 224 -15.24 29.34 -11.50
N ALA A 225 -15.55 28.77 -12.65
CA ALA A 225 -15.61 29.50 -13.91
C ALA A 225 -16.98 30.15 -14.11
N GLY A 226 -16.97 31.42 -14.40
CA GLY A 226 -18.10 32.18 -14.95
C GLY A 226 -17.99 32.35 -16.46
N GLU A 227 -18.76 33.28 -17.05
CA GLU A 227 -18.77 33.50 -18.47
C GLU A 227 -17.43 34.08 -19.05
N THR A 228 -16.78 34.94 -18.30
CA THR A 228 -15.57 35.67 -18.74
C THR A 228 -14.38 35.52 -17.82
N THR A 229 -14.59 34.97 -16.62
CA THR A 229 -13.57 34.89 -15.57
C THR A 229 -13.64 33.56 -14.84
N ILE A 230 -12.51 33.20 -14.20
CA ILE A 230 -12.44 32.09 -13.25
C ILE A 230 -11.95 32.62 -11.91
N THR A 231 -12.71 32.34 -10.84
CA THR A 231 -12.49 32.91 -9.50
C THR A 231 -12.19 31.82 -8.48
N GLN A 232 -11.21 32.03 -7.60
CA GLN A 232 -10.96 31.13 -6.48
C GLN A 232 -12.08 31.30 -5.43
N VAL A 233 -12.91 30.27 -5.28
CA VAL A 233 -14.06 30.26 -4.36
C VAL A 233 -13.74 29.60 -3.02
N ALA A 234 -12.79 28.67 -2.99
CA ALA A 234 -12.35 28.03 -1.75
C ALA A 234 -10.87 27.60 -1.84
N GLY A 235 -10.32 27.20 -0.69
CA GLY A 235 -8.96 26.65 -0.62
C GLY A 235 -8.57 26.31 0.80
N THR A 236 -7.60 25.42 0.95
CA THR A 236 -7.00 25.06 2.23
C THR A 236 -6.46 26.32 2.92
N THR A 237 -6.61 26.42 4.22
CA THR A 237 -6.18 27.57 5.02
C THR A 237 -4.72 27.95 4.74
N GLY A 238 -4.49 29.21 4.39
CA GLY A 238 -3.16 29.73 4.06
C GLY A 238 -2.66 29.44 2.64
N ILE A 239 -3.47 28.83 1.78
CA ILE A 239 -3.15 28.55 0.38
C ILE A 239 -4.06 29.32 -0.55
N GLY A 240 -3.44 30.06 -1.46
CA GLY A 240 -4.13 30.93 -2.41
C GLY A 240 -4.75 32.15 -1.72
N MET A 241 -5.58 32.85 -2.46
CA MET A 241 -6.31 34.03 -1.98
C MET A 241 -7.77 33.89 -2.44
N LYS A 242 -8.70 33.75 -1.50
CA LYS A 242 -10.13 33.72 -1.79
C LYS A 242 -10.52 34.98 -2.60
N ASP A 243 -11.44 34.82 -3.52
CA ASP A 243 -11.93 35.86 -4.45
C ASP A 243 -10.91 36.34 -5.49
N ARG A 244 -9.74 35.70 -5.56
CA ARG A 244 -8.78 35.96 -6.64
C ARG A 244 -9.37 35.52 -7.98
N THR A 245 -9.48 36.48 -8.91
CA THR A 245 -10.15 36.29 -10.21
C THR A 245 -9.15 36.46 -11.34
N TYR A 246 -9.30 35.63 -12.36
CA TYR A 246 -8.53 35.69 -13.59
C TYR A 246 -9.48 35.76 -14.79
N PRO A 247 -9.24 36.66 -15.80
CA PRO A 247 -9.94 36.61 -17.06
C PRO A 247 -9.67 35.30 -17.79
N LEU A 248 -10.67 34.70 -18.42
CA LEU A 248 -10.46 33.49 -19.24
C LEU A 248 -9.54 33.73 -20.43
N GLN A 249 -9.45 34.97 -20.91
CA GLN A 249 -8.55 35.39 -21.99
C GLN A 249 -7.13 35.72 -21.51
N ALA A 250 -6.82 35.55 -20.22
CA ALA A 250 -5.53 35.96 -19.64
C ALA A 250 -4.29 35.33 -20.31
N ASN A 251 -4.46 34.17 -20.96
CA ASN A 251 -3.38 33.45 -21.61
C ASN A 251 -3.32 33.65 -23.16
N ASP A 252 -4.26 34.39 -23.76
CA ASP A 252 -4.42 34.43 -25.23
C ASP A 252 -3.28 35.15 -25.98
N HIS A 253 -2.63 36.11 -25.32
CA HIS A 253 -1.60 36.95 -25.96
C HIS A 253 -0.18 36.69 -25.40
N LEU A 254 0.00 35.60 -24.61
CA LEU A 254 1.29 35.29 -24.01
C LEU A 254 2.30 34.81 -25.06
N GLN A 255 3.53 35.31 -24.94
CA GLN A 255 4.66 34.86 -25.75
C GLN A 255 5.29 33.59 -25.13
N PRO A 256 6.06 32.80 -25.92
CA PRO A 256 6.84 31.70 -25.37
C PRO A 256 7.78 32.19 -24.23
N GLY A 257 7.60 31.63 -23.02
CA GLY A 257 8.35 32.01 -21.81
C GLY A 257 7.57 32.86 -20.81
N ASP A 258 6.43 33.42 -21.19
CA ASP A 258 5.56 34.15 -20.27
C ASP A 258 4.90 33.23 -19.26
N LYS A 259 4.65 33.75 -18.06
CA LYS A 259 4.02 32.97 -16.95
C LYS A 259 2.52 32.81 -17.25
N ARG A 260 2.13 31.56 -17.56
CA ARG A 260 0.75 31.18 -17.83
C ARG A 260 -0.06 31.02 -16.51
N ILE A 261 -1.35 31.30 -16.61
CA ILE A 261 -2.31 31.03 -15.54
C ILE A 261 -2.87 29.63 -15.75
N LEU A 262 -2.34 28.66 -15.02
CA LEU A 262 -2.58 27.21 -15.21
C LEU A 262 -4.06 26.82 -15.06
N VAL A 263 -4.76 27.43 -14.12
CA VAL A 263 -6.18 27.16 -13.87
C VAL A 263 -7.06 27.57 -15.06
N VAL A 264 -6.69 28.62 -15.78
CA VAL A 264 -7.35 29.06 -17.02
C VAL A 264 -7.10 28.02 -18.13
N ASP A 265 -5.84 27.61 -18.31
CA ASP A 265 -5.50 26.58 -19.30
C ASP A 265 -6.16 25.23 -19.02
N ALA A 266 -6.20 24.82 -17.76
CA ALA A 266 -6.86 23.57 -17.38
C ALA A 266 -8.36 23.60 -17.69
N HIS A 267 -9.02 24.69 -17.36
CA HIS A 267 -10.45 24.87 -17.60
C HIS A 267 -10.78 24.92 -19.10
N LEU A 268 -10.14 25.80 -19.85
CA LEU A 268 -10.45 26.01 -21.26
C LEU A 268 -10.12 24.81 -22.15
N ASN A 269 -9.01 24.12 -21.88
CA ASN A 269 -8.57 22.97 -22.66
C ASN A 269 -9.13 21.63 -22.15
N ASN A 270 -9.87 21.64 -21.06
CA ASN A 270 -10.39 20.45 -20.37
C ASN A 270 -9.32 19.36 -20.18
N ARG A 271 -8.13 19.75 -19.74
CA ARG A 271 -7.00 18.83 -19.52
C ARG A 271 -6.20 19.22 -18.28
N VAL A 272 -5.58 18.24 -17.68
CA VAL A 272 -4.66 18.46 -16.55
C VAL A 272 -3.48 19.32 -17.02
N THR A 273 -3.19 20.37 -16.26
CA THR A 273 -2.02 21.24 -16.49
C THR A 273 -1.14 21.21 -15.25
N MET A 274 0.18 21.30 -15.46
CA MET A 274 1.15 21.24 -14.36
C MET A 274 2.23 22.31 -14.57
N HIS A 275 2.75 22.80 -13.44
CA HIS A 275 3.90 23.70 -13.43
C HIS A 275 4.78 23.40 -12.22
N LEU A 276 6.10 23.48 -12.45
CA LEU A 276 7.10 23.41 -11.41
C LEU A 276 7.60 24.83 -11.11
N HIS A 277 7.46 25.24 -9.86
CA HIS A 277 8.12 26.42 -9.32
C HIS A 277 9.28 25.96 -8.42
N SER A 278 10.51 26.16 -8.90
CA SER A 278 11.71 25.81 -8.15
C SER A 278 12.21 27.00 -7.37
N SER A 279 12.52 26.80 -6.10
CA SER A 279 13.25 27.76 -5.25
C SER A 279 14.56 27.13 -4.75
N SER A 280 15.38 27.91 -4.07
CA SER A 280 16.62 27.40 -3.46
C SER A 280 16.37 26.45 -2.27
N ILE A 281 15.17 26.37 -1.76
CA ILE A 281 14.80 25.61 -0.56
C ILE A 281 13.94 24.39 -0.93
N GLU A 282 12.96 24.56 -1.81
CA GLU A 282 11.99 23.53 -2.15
C GLU A 282 11.44 23.68 -3.57
N ASN A 283 10.95 22.60 -4.14
CA ASN A 283 10.19 22.57 -5.39
C ASN A 283 8.69 22.54 -5.07
N GLU A 284 7.91 23.43 -5.69
CA GLU A 284 6.46 23.45 -5.61
C GLU A 284 5.87 23.05 -6.97
N TYR A 285 5.11 21.96 -6.99
CA TYR A 285 4.33 21.54 -8.14
C TYR A 285 2.89 22.01 -7.99
N LEU A 286 2.41 22.71 -8.99
CA LEU A 286 1.01 23.10 -9.15
C LEU A 286 0.37 22.15 -10.15
N VAL A 287 -0.62 21.38 -9.73
CA VAL A 287 -1.34 20.45 -10.61
C VAL A 287 -2.79 20.89 -10.68
N CYS A 288 -3.23 21.33 -11.84
CA CYS A 288 -4.59 21.84 -12.06
C CYS A 288 -5.43 20.81 -12.81
N TYR A 289 -6.58 20.44 -12.24
CA TYR A 289 -7.55 19.49 -12.77
C TYR A 289 -8.82 20.25 -13.16
N PRO A 290 -9.29 20.12 -14.42
CA PRO A 290 -10.65 20.54 -14.78
C PRO A 290 -11.67 19.59 -14.16
N VAL A 291 -12.76 20.12 -13.58
CA VAL A 291 -13.79 19.32 -12.89
C VAL A 291 -15.17 19.88 -13.21
N ALA A 292 -16.13 19.01 -13.52
CA ALA A 292 -17.54 19.33 -13.71
C ALA A 292 -17.82 20.51 -14.67
N ARG A 293 -16.98 20.69 -15.68
CA ARG A 293 -17.02 21.77 -16.69
C ARG A 293 -17.03 23.21 -16.14
N LYS A 294 -17.34 23.39 -14.86
CA LYS A 294 -17.43 24.69 -14.18
C LYS A 294 -16.31 24.97 -13.19
N TYR A 295 -15.62 23.92 -12.74
CA TYR A 295 -14.61 24.05 -11.70
C TYR A 295 -13.21 23.70 -12.21
N ALA A 296 -12.21 24.26 -11.57
CA ALA A 296 -10.84 23.80 -11.66
C ALA A 296 -10.25 23.69 -10.25
N LEU A 297 -9.60 22.56 -9.97
CA LEU A 297 -8.90 22.30 -8.73
C LEU A 297 -7.42 22.51 -8.95
N THR A 298 -6.73 23.16 -8.00
CA THR A 298 -5.26 23.22 -8.02
C THR A 298 -4.73 22.56 -6.77
N VAL A 299 -3.94 21.50 -6.96
CA VAL A 299 -3.22 20.83 -5.87
C VAL A 299 -1.80 21.39 -5.83
N HIS A 300 -1.42 21.89 -4.67
CA HIS A 300 -0.10 22.41 -4.35
C HIS A 300 0.71 21.36 -3.63
N MET A 301 1.77 20.87 -4.24
CA MET A 301 2.68 19.87 -3.64
C MET A 301 4.07 20.46 -3.48
N ILE A 302 4.69 20.19 -2.34
CA ILE A 302 6.04 20.63 -2.03
C ILE A 302 6.96 19.44 -1.73
N GLY A 303 8.20 19.55 -2.16
CA GLY A 303 9.24 18.54 -1.92
C GLY A 303 10.60 19.02 -2.38
N GLN A 304 11.64 18.25 -2.08
CA GLN A 304 13.03 18.64 -2.42
C GLN A 304 13.49 18.07 -3.78
N ALA A 305 12.83 17.04 -4.28
CA ALA A 305 13.19 16.37 -5.52
C ALA A 305 12.50 16.99 -6.75
N THR A 306 13.03 16.67 -7.94
CA THR A 306 12.33 16.93 -9.19
C THR A 306 11.70 15.64 -9.70
N LEU A 307 10.41 15.69 -10.06
CA LEU A 307 9.67 14.54 -10.57
C LEU A 307 9.95 14.32 -12.04
N SER A 308 10.18 13.08 -12.44
CA SER A 308 10.24 12.66 -13.83
C SER A 308 8.84 12.67 -14.47
N ALA A 309 8.76 12.70 -15.81
CA ALA A 309 7.50 12.60 -16.53
C ALA A 309 6.71 11.32 -16.20
N ALA A 310 7.41 10.19 -15.95
CA ALA A 310 6.77 8.95 -15.53
C ALA A 310 6.12 9.09 -14.15
N GLN A 311 6.82 9.67 -13.16
CA GLN A 311 6.26 9.89 -11.82
C GLN A 311 5.07 10.87 -11.83
N LEU A 312 5.08 11.87 -12.71
CA LEU A 312 3.94 12.79 -12.88
C LEU A 312 2.73 12.07 -13.49
N ASN A 313 2.95 11.19 -14.46
CA ASN A 313 1.88 10.37 -15.05
C ASN A 313 1.31 9.38 -14.02
N ASP A 314 2.16 8.64 -13.34
CA ASP A 314 1.74 7.70 -12.27
C ASP A 314 0.91 8.41 -11.19
N MET A 315 1.33 9.61 -10.77
CA MET A 315 0.61 10.42 -9.80
C MET A 315 -0.79 10.81 -10.29
N THR A 316 -0.94 11.21 -11.55
CA THR A 316 -2.25 11.56 -12.12
C THR A 316 -3.14 10.34 -12.26
N GLU A 317 -2.59 9.19 -12.60
CA GLU A 317 -3.32 7.93 -12.71
C GLU A 317 -3.82 7.45 -11.34
N VAL A 318 -2.95 7.44 -10.33
CA VAL A 318 -3.31 7.03 -8.95
C VAL A 318 -4.42 7.90 -8.38
N ASN A 319 -4.43 9.20 -8.66
CA ASN A 319 -5.48 10.13 -8.21
C ASN A 319 -6.70 10.18 -9.13
N GLY A 320 -6.71 9.48 -10.25
CA GLY A 320 -7.77 9.53 -11.25
C GLY A 320 -9.16 9.21 -10.68
N GLN A 321 -9.27 8.22 -9.79
CA GLN A 321 -10.54 7.88 -9.14
C GLN A 321 -11.01 8.96 -8.15
N LEU A 322 -10.09 9.57 -7.41
CA LEU A 322 -10.40 10.68 -6.52
C LEU A 322 -10.97 11.86 -7.32
N ILE A 323 -10.29 12.26 -8.38
CA ILE A 323 -10.72 13.36 -9.27
C ILE A 323 -12.05 13.04 -9.95
N SER A 324 -12.25 11.81 -10.43
CA SER A 324 -13.53 11.36 -10.99
C SER A 324 -14.67 11.44 -9.98
N SER A 325 -14.43 11.08 -8.72
CA SER A 325 -15.45 11.17 -7.66
C SER A 325 -15.82 12.62 -7.33
N ILE A 326 -14.84 13.50 -7.35
CA ILE A 326 -15.05 14.94 -7.16
C ILE A 326 -15.83 15.53 -8.35
N ASN A 327 -15.51 15.10 -9.57
CA ASN A 327 -16.21 15.49 -10.79
C ASN A 327 -17.72 15.15 -10.67
N ASP A 328 -18.04 13.92 -10.27
CA ASP A 328 -19.43 13.46 -10.07
C ASP A 328 -20.13 14.25 -8.95
N LEU A 329 -19.43 14.52 -7.83
CA LEU A 329 -19.96 15.29 -6.70
C LEU A 329 -20.34 16.72 -7.11
N LEU A 330 -19.53 17.36 -7.92
CA LEU A 330 -19.73 18.74 -8.40
C LEU A 330 -20.67 18.83 -9.62
N GLY A 331 -21.34 17.73 -10.01
CA GLY A 331 -22.33 17.67 -11.08
C GLY A 331 -21.71 17.52 -12.49
N GLY A 332 -20.53 16.92 -12.60
CA GLY A 332 -19.95 16.49 -13.88
C GLY A 332 -20.67 15.26 -14.42
N GLU A 333 -20.99 15.28 -15.73
CA GLU A 333 -21.49 14.13 -16.50
C GLU A 333 -20.33 13.25 -17.00
#